data_e7ba75b25531e88f9b3bdb57fd1af9ff
#
_entry.id   e7ba75b25531e88f9b3bdb57fd1af9ff
#
_cell.length_a   1.000
_cell.length_b   1.000
_cell.length_c   1.000
_cell.angle_alpha   90.00
_cell.angle_beta   90.00
_cell.angle_gamma   90.00
#
_symmetry.space_group_name_H-M   'P 1'
#
loop_
_entity.id
_entity.type
_entity.pdbx_description
1 polymer ?
#
loop_
_entity_poly.entity_id
_entity_poly.type
_entity_poly.pdbx_seq_one_letter_code
_entity_poly.pdbx_strand_id
1 'polypeptide(L)'
;MDRPTVLVISDDVGFSRSLTARWQTERHVPTFTVLSGDLWPRTIEDFEVAIVGPLRRELLSIIIEPLHSTLQPLFCVCEDAPTAKLVREGWPRASVLRCDENWLDVLIPAAGQAVHRAAAEARARAAEQQCAALEREAMLGRYMLEMRHGLNNALTSLLGNSDLLLLEPGSFSAQARGQIETIRNMTLRIHETMQRFSSLEKEMNVVALQAERDSDKSRLAAAAGA
;
A
#
# COMPACT_ATOMS: atom_id res chain seq x y z
N MET A 1 -12.30 6.82 3.75
CA MET A 1 -11.00 7.51 3.77
C MET A 1 -10.66 7.76 5.21
N ASP A 2 -9.66 7.09 5.74
CA ASP A 2 -9.18 7.36 7.11
C ASP A 2 -8.63 8.79 7.16
N ARG A 3 -9.03 9.51 8.20
CA ARG A 3 -8.49 10.85 8.45
C ARG A 3 -7.08 10.68 9.00
N PRO A 4 -6.13 11.49 8.55
CA PRO A 4 -4.77 11.44 9.07
C PRO A 4 -4.78 11.71 10.59
N THR A 5 -3.92 11.02 11.31
CA THR A 5 -3.83 11.10 12.78
C THR A 5 -2.62 11.95 13.17
N VAL A 6 -2.85 12.93 14.04
CA VAL A 6 -1.81 13.74 14.67
C VAL A 6 -1.69 13.33 16.13
N LEU A 7 -0.51 12.87 16.50
CA LEU A 7 -0.17 12.54 17.88
C LEU A 7 0.30 13.80 18.61
N VAL A 8 -0.39 14.15 19.69
CA VAL A 8 -0.04 15.31 20.54
C VAL A 8 0.35 14.81 21.93
N ILE A 9 1.53 15.16 22.38
CA ILE A 9 2.05 14.76 23.70
C ILE A 9 2.44 15.99 24.48
N SER A 10 1.80 16.21 25.62
CA SER A 10 2.11 17.35 26.49
C SER A 10 1.59 17.12 27.91
N ASP A 11 2.34 17.56 28.91
CA ASP A 11 1.88 17.62 30.31
C ASP A 11 0.99 18.87 30.56
N ASP A 12 1.02 19.84 29.61
CA ASP A 12 0.17 21.02 29.67
C ASP A 12 -1.14 20.80 28.89
N VAL A 13 -2.23 20.67 29.66
CA VAL A 13 -3.60 20.56 29.12
C VAL A 13 -4.03 21.80 28.34
N GLY A 14 -3.56 23.00 28.75
CA GLY A 14 -3.83 24.26 28.06
C GLY A 14 -3.23 24.28 26.66
N PHE A 15 -1.99 23.81 26.52
CA PHE A 15 -1.32 23.64 25.24
C PHE A 15 -2.13 22.75 24.30
N SER A 16 -2.46 21.53 24.74
CA SER A 16 -3.19 20.56 23.94
C SER A 16 -4.57 21.05 23.51
N ARG A 17 -5.28 21.74 24.40
CA ARG A 17 -6.58 22.36 24.13
C ARG A 17 -6.46 23.51 23.12
N SER A 18 -5.50 24.40 23.27
CA SER A 18 -5.28 25.53 22.38
C SER A 18 -4.92 25.07 20.96
N LEU A 19 -4.05 24.06 20.86
CA LEU A 19 -3.65 23.48 19.59
C LEU A 19 -4.84 22.84 18.85
N THR A 20 -5.60 21.97 19.52
CA THR A 20 -6.74 21.30 18.91
C THR A 20 -7.86 22.25 18.55
N ALA A 21 -8.18 23.22 19.41
CA ALA A 21 -9.21 24.23 19.16
C ALA A 21 -8.85 25.12 17.95
N ARG A 22 -7.60 25.59 17.87
CA ARG A 22 -7.15 26.41 16.73
C ARG A 22 -7.14 25.60 15.43
N TRP A 23 -6.74 24.32 15.46
CA TRP A 23 -6.73 23.48 14.26
C TRP A 23 -8.15 23.16 13.75
N GLN A 24 -9.15 23.10 14.64
CA GLN A 24 -10.57 22.91 14.24
C GLN A 24 -11.11 24.07 13.38
N THR A 25 -10.47 25.23 13.37
CA THR A 25 -10.84 26.34 12.48
C THR A 25 -10.27 26.20 11.07
N GLU A 26 -9.39 25.24 10.82
CA GLU A 26 -8.80 24.96 9.52
C GLU A 26 -9.74 24.13 8.63
N ARG A 27 -9.54 24.23 7.32
CA ARG A 27 -10.36 23.53 6.32
C ARG A 27 -10.24 22.00 6.42
N HIS A 28 -9.08 21.50 6.86
CA HIS A 28 -8.78 20.08 6.98
C HIS A 28 -8.37 19.76 8.41
N VAL A 29 -9.26 19.11 9.13
CA VAL A 29 -9.05 18.74 10.53
C VAL A 29 -8.63 17.26 10.60
N PRO A 30 -7.44 16.96 11.13
CA PRO A 30 -7.00 15.58 11.36
C PRO A 30 -7.72 14.96 12.56
N THR A 31 -7.52 13.67 12.77
CA THR A 31 -7.83 13.01 14.03
C THR A 31 -6.69 13.28 15.02
N PHE A 32 -7.02 13.58 16.27
CA PHE A 32 -6.01 13.82 17.31
C PHE A 32 -5.98 12.67 18.30
N THR A 33 -4.78 12.14 18.55
CA THR A 33 -4.48 11.31 19.72
C THR A 33 -3.69 12.15 20.70
N VAL A 34 -4.30 12.50 21.83
CA VAL A 34 -3.68 13.37 22.83
C VAL A 34 -3.26 12.54 24.04
N LEU A 35 -1.99 12.63 24.40
CA LEU A 35 -1.39 11.90 25.51
C LEU A 35 -0.69 12.86 26.48
N SER A 36 -0.75 12.57 27.77
CA SER A 36 0.18 13.15 28.77
C SER A 36 1.50 12.39 28.73
N GLY A 37 2.61 13.06 29.05
CA GLY A 37 3.92 12.42 29.10
C GLY A 37 4.00 11.21 30.04
N ASP A 38 3.22 11.20 31.12
CA ASP A 38 3.14 10.06 32.07
C ASP A 38 2.43 8.83 31.49
N LEU A 39 1.57 9.03 30.47
CA LEU A 39 0.80 7.97 29.81
C LEU A 39 1.47 7.47 28.52
N TRP A 40 2.75 7.77 28.33
CA TRP A 40 3.49 7.37 27.14
C TRP A 40 3.53 5.84 26.98
N PRO A 41 2.89 5.26 25.98
CA PRO A 41 2.94 3.82 25.73
C PRO A 41 4.29 3.44 25.09
N ARG A 42 4.78 2.23 25.37
CA ARG A 42 6.02 1.73 24.75
C ARG A 42 5.89 1.45 23.24
N THR A 43 4.66 1.32 22.77
CA THR A 43 4.34 1.08 21.35
C THR A 43 3.27 2.10 20.94
N ILE A 44 3.54 2.88 19.90
CA ILE A 44 2.61 3.87 19.37
C ILE A 44 1.99 3.28 18.13
N GLU A 45 0.67 3.39 18.07
CA GLU A 45 -0.09 3.07 16.86
C GLU A 45 0.10 4.15 15.79
N ASP A 46 -0.31 3.87 14.56
CA ASP A 46 -0.10 4.68 13.37
C ASP A 46 -0.46 6.16 13.55
N PHE A 47 0.49 7.04 13.31
CA PHE A 47 0.29 8.48 13.22
C PHE A 47 1.11 9.05 12.05
N GLU A 48 0.65 10.13 11.44
CA GLU A 48 1.33 10.80 10.35
C GLU A 48 2.27 11.92 10.82
N VAL A 49 1.96 12.57 11.94
CA VAL A 49 2.75 13.67 12.51
C VAL A 49 2.70 13.58 14.02
N ALA A 50 3.84 13.81 14.69
CA ALA A 50 3.92 13.95 16.13
C ALA A 50 4.20 15.41 16.52
N ILE A 51 3.48 15.88 17.53
CA ILE A 51 3.68 17.22 18.14
C ILE A 51 3.92 17.01 19.63
N VAL A 52 5.10 17.36 20.08
CA VAL A 52 5.50 17.33 21.49
C VAL A 52 5.46 18.77 22.02
N GLY A 53 4.56 19.01 22.97
CA GLY A 53 4.43 20.27 23.69
C GLY A 53 5.31 20.34 24.94
N PRO A 54 4.98 21.25 25.85
CA PRO A 54 5.68 21.34 27.15
C PRO A 54 5.62 20.03 27.91
N LEU A 55 6.79 19.52 28.27
CA LEU A 55 6.98 18.27 29.04
C LEU A 55 8.01 18.50 30.14
N ARG A 56 7.89 17.69 31.20
CA ARG A 56 8.95 17.61 32.20
C ARG A 56 10.25 17.14 31.56
N ARG A 57 11.35 17.77 31.94
CA ARG A 57 12.67 17.57 31.32
C ARG A 57 13.14 16.11 31.30
N GLU A 58 12.74 15.35 32.33
CA GLU A 58 13.07 13.93 32.49
C GLU A 58 12.39 13.04 31.42
N LEU A 59 11.25 13.46 30.91
CA LEU A 59 10.47 12.71 29.91
C LEU A 59 10.88 13.03 28.48
N LEU A 60 11.61 14.13 28.24
CA LEU A 60 11.96 14.56 26.89
C LEU A 60 12.69 13.47 26.09
N SER A 61 13.76 12.88 26.68
CA SER A 61 14.53 11.83 25.97
C SER A 61 13.70 10.55 25.80
N ILE A 62 12.90 10.19 26.80
CA ILE A 62 12.09 8.97 26.78
C ILE A 62 11.02 9.02 25.67
N ILE A 63 10.49 10.22 25.40
CA ILE A 63 9.42 10.44 24.43
C ILE A 63 9.97 10.77 23.05
N ILE A 64 10.97 11.66 22.97
CA ILE A 64 11.49 12.13 21.67
C ILE A 64 12.33 11.06 20.98
N GLU A 65 13.13 10.27 21.69
CA GLU A 65 13.99 9.25 21.10
C GLU A 65 13.23 8.21 20.26
N PRO A 66 12.17 7.56 20.77
CA PRO A 66 11.35 6.67 19.95
C PRO A 66 10.70 7.37 18.77
N LEU A 67 10.16 8.58 18.95
CA LEU A 67 9.53 9.36 17.90
C LEU A 67 10.53 9.77 16.82
N HIS A 68 11.73 10.18 17.20
CA HIS A 68 12.79 10.54 16.29
C HIS A 68 13.28 9.34 15.45
N SER A 69 13.18 8.13 16.01
CA SER A 69 13.50 6.88 15.31
C SER A 69 12.48 6.51 14.24
N THR A 70 11.27 7.05 14.30
CA THR A 70 10.28 6.90 13.23
C THR A 70 10.65 7.79 12.03
N LEU A 71 10.09 7.50 10.85
CA LEU A 71 10.25 8.36 9.67
C LEU A 71 9.26 9.53 9.65
N GLN A 72 8.39 9.61 10.64
CA GLN A 72 7.31 10.59 10.70
C GLN A 72 7.84 11.98 11.10
N PRO A 73 7.25 13.07 10.58
CA PRO A 73 7.57 14.43 10.99
C PRO A 73 7.31 14.65 12.49
N LEU A 74 8.29 15.25 13.17
CA LEU A 74 8.26 15.53 14.59
C LEU A 74 8.42 17.03 14.82
N PHE A 75 7.45 17.63 15.50
CA PHE A 75 7.48 19.01 15.95
C PHE A 75 7.59 19.06 17.47
N CYS A 76 8.55 19.84 17.96
CA CYS A 76 8.73 20.07 19.40
C CYS A 76 8.51 21.54 19.71
N VAL A 77 7.54 21.85 20.57
CA VAL A 77 7.24 23.20 21.04
C VAL A 77 7.77 23.35 22.46
N CYS A 78 8.77 24.20 22.63
CA CYS A 78 9.48 24.39 23.88
C CYS A 78 9.18 25.75 24.50
N GLU A 79 8.97 25.81 25.81
CA GLU A 79 8.72 27.05 26.53
C GLU A 79 9.99 27.92 26.68
N ASP A 80 11.12 27.29 26.92
CA ASP A 80 12.37 27.97 27.19
C ASP A 80 13.46 27.70 26.14
N ALA A 81 14.42 28.64 26.03
CA ALA A 81 15.52 28.55 25.09
C ALA A 81 16.52 27.41 25.39
N PRO A 82 16.84 27.08 26.64
CA PRO A 82 17.69 25.93 26.98
C PRO A 82 17.11 24.60 26.52
N THR A 83 15.82 24.36 26.75
CA THR A 83 15.12 23.15 26.29
C THR A 83 15.07 23.09 24.75
N ALA A 84 14.77 24.20 24.10
CA ALA A 84 14.79 24.27 22.64
C ALA A 84 16.20 23.99 22.05
N LYS A 85 17.25 24.44 22.71
CA LYS A 85 18.63 24.14 22.31
C LYS A 85 18.95 22.65 22.49
N LEU A 86 18.59 22.08 23.64
CA LEU A 86 18.79 20.66 23.95
C LEU A 86 18.12 19.76 22.90
N VAL A 87 16.85 20.04 22.57
CA VAL A 87 16.12 19.26 21.58
C VAL A 87 16.75 19.38 20.20
N ARG A 88 17.16 20.58 19.79
CA ARG A 88 17.78 20.82 18.48
C ARG A 88 19.13 20.14 18.31
N GLU A 89 19.92 20.08 19.40
CA GLU A 89 21.23 19.42 19.39
C GLU A 89 21.12 17.90 19.49
N GLY A 90 20.16 17.40 20.31
CA GLY A 90 19.98 15.97 20.53
C GLY A 90 19.25 15.27 19.39
N TRP A 91 18.29 15.94 18.76
CA TRP A 91 17.40 15.35 17.74
C TRP A 91 17.26 16.25 16.50
N PRO A 92 18.24 16.25 15.59
CA PRO A 92 18.32 17.18 14.46
C PRO A 92 17.16 17.11 13.47
N ARG A 93 16.43 15.99 13.43
CA ARG A 93 15.23 15.84 12.57
C ARG A 93 13.97 16.46 13.17
N ALA A 94 13.97 16.80 14.45
CA ALA A 94 12.84 17.47 15.07
C ALA A 94 12.78 18.94 14.66
N SER A 95 11.61 19.38 14.23
CA SER A 95 11.33 20.80 14.00
C SER A 95 11.03 21.48 15.33
N VAL A 96 11.92 22.35 15.79
CA VAL A 96 11.82 22.98 17.11
C VAL A 96 11.27 24.38 17.00
N LEU A 97 10.14 24.64 17.68
CA LEU A 97 9.50 25.94 17.83
C LEU A 97 9.55 26.40 19.28
N ARG A 98 9.49 27.69 19.47
CA ARG A 98 9.30 28.27 20.80
C ARG A 98 7.82 28.56 21.04
N CYS A 99 7.36 28.33 22.25
CA CYS A 99 6.00 28.66 22.69
C CYS A 99 5.91 30.18 22.96
N ASP A 100 5.87 31.01 21.91
CA ASP A 100 5.64 32.45 21.96
C ASP A 100 4.20 32.76 21.57
N GLU A 101 3.85 34.07 21.48
CA GLU A 101 2.47 34.48 21.21
C GLU A 101 1.90 33.99 19.88
N ASN A 102 2.75 33.65 18.89
CA ASN A 102 2.34 33.30 17.53
C ASN A 102 2.69 31.82 17.17
N TRP A 103 3.05 30.99 18.14
CA TRP A 103 3.50 29.62 17.86
C TRP A 103 2.48 28.77 17.11
N LEU A 104 1.17 28.98 17.36
CA LEU A 104 0.09 28.25 16.67
C LEU A 104 0.02 28.61 15.18
N ASP A 105 0.23 29.88 14.84
CA ASP A 105 0.17 30.36 13.45
C ASP A 105 1.36 29.88 12.62
N VAL A 106 2.44 29.46 13.28
CA VAL A 106 3.60 28.84 12.62
C VAL A 106 3.45 27.31 12.61
N LEU A 107 3.07 26.72 13.73
CA LEU A 107 2.98 25.26 13.87
C LEU A 107 1.90 24.65 12.98
N ILE A 108 0.68 25.22 12.98
CA ILE A 108 -0.47 24.62 12.30
C ILE A 108 -0.26 24.54 10.78
N PRO A 109 0.18 25.58 10.07
CA PRO A 109 0.48 25.44 8.65
C PRO A 109 1.61 24.45 8.37
N ALA A 110 2.68 24.46 9.18
CA ALA A 110 3.81 23.54 9.00
C ALA A 110 3.42 22.09 9.24
N ALA A 111 2.74 21.81 10.34
CA ALA A 111 2.26 20.47 10.65
C ALA A 111 1.15 20.02 9.68
N GLY A 112 0.27 20.93 9.24
CA GLY A 112 -0.73 20.66 8.21
C GLY A 112 -0.10 20.25 6.88
N GLN A 113 0.93 20.94 6.42
CA GLN A 113 1.69 20.53 5.24
C GLN A 113 2.36 19.17 5.42
N ALA A 114 2.94 18.90 6.61
CA ALA A 114 3.55 17.62 6.91
C ALA A 114 2.52 16.48 6.87
N VAL A 115 1.33 16.67 7.42
CA VAL A 115 0.20 15.72 7.34
C VAL A 115 -0.19 15.44 5.89
N HIS A 116 -0.35 16.50 5.09
CA HIS A 116 -0.71 16.35 3.67
C HIS A 116 0.37 15.60 2.88
N ARG A 117 1.64 15.90 3.15
CA ARG A 117 2.77 15.24 2.52
C ARG A 117 2.84 13.76 2.92
N ALA A 118 2.74 13.45 4.20
CA ALA A 118 2.74 12.07 4.69
C ALA A 118 1.61 11.25 4.08
N ALA A 119 0.40 11.81 4.02
CA ALA A 119 -0.76 11.17 3.38
C ALA A 119 -0.59 10.98 1.86
N ALA A 120 0.08 11.91 1.17
CA ALA A 120 0.40 11.76 -0.26
C ALA A 120 1.45 10.68 -0.50
N GLU A 121 2.51 10.64 0.31
CA GLU A 121 3.57 9.63 0.25
C GLU A 121 3.05 8.22 0.59
N ALA A 122 2.12 8.10 1.56
CA ALA A 122 1.47 6.83 1.87
C ALA A 122 0.63 6.33 0.69
N ARG A 123 -0.16 7.22 0.06
CA ARG A 123 -0.94 6.88 -1.14
C ARG A 123 -0.06 6.48 -2.32
N ALA A 124 1.05 7.19 -2.54
CA ALA A 124 2.00 6.86 -3.60
C ALA A 124 2.61 5.47 -3.38
N ARG A 125 3.07 5.17 -2.16
CA ARG A 125 3.59 3.84 -1.82
C ARG A 125 2.57 2.73 -1.99
N ALA A 126 1.32 2.94 -1.59
CA ALA A 126 0.25 1.97 -1.79
C ALA A 126 -0.02 1.73 -3.30
N ALA A 127 -0.04 2.80 -4.11
CA ALA A 127 -0.21 2.69 -5.56
C ALA A 127 0.97 1.96 -6.23
N GLU A 128 2.20 2.24 -5.83
CA GLU A 128 3.40 1.53 -6.31
C GLU A 128 3.37 0.03 -5.98
N GLN A 129 2.97 -0.32 -4.75
CA GLN A 129 2.83 -1.71 -4.35
C GLN A 129 1.75 -2.43 -5.15
N GLN A 130 0.62 -1.78 -5.38
CA GLN A 130 -0.46 -2.32 -6.20
C GLN A 130 -0.03 -2.47 -7.67
N CYS A 131 0.68 -1.50 -8.22
CA CYS A 131 1.23 -1.58 -9.57
C CYS A 131 2.21 -2.75 -9.71
N ALA A 132 3.14 -2.90 -8.77
CA ALA A 132 4.10 -4.02 -8.76
C ALA A 132 3.41 -5.39 -8.63
N ALA A 133 2.30 -5.49 -7.89
CA ALA A 133 1.51 -6.72 -7.82
C ALA A 133 0.85 -7.05 -9.17
N LEU A 134 0.21 -6.06 -9.80
CA LEU A 134 -0.41 -6.21 -11.11
C LEU A 134 0.61 -6.54 -12.22
N GLU A 135 1.81 -5.96 -12.17
CA GLU A 135 2.89 -6.30 -13.10
C GLU A 135 3.33 -7.76 -13.00
N ARG A 136 3.43 -8.30 -11.76
CA ARG A 136 3.76 -9.70 -11.53
C ARG A 136 2.68 -10.63 -12.09
N GLU A 137 1.41 -10.31 -11.87
CA GLU A 137 0.28 -11.07 -12.41
C GLU A 137 0.27 -11.03 -13.94
N ALA A 138 0.50 -9.86 -14.55
CA ALA A 138 0.58 -9.69 -15.99
C ALA A 138 1.78 -10.45 -16.59
N MET A 139 2.92 -10.48 -15.90
CA MET A 139 4.10 -11.26 -16.31
C MET A 139 3.80 -12.75 -16.31
N LEU A 140 3.16 -13.26 -15.25
CA LEU A 140 2.74 -14.65 -15.16
C LEU A 140 1.75 -15.01 -16.28
N GLY A 141 0.78 -14.14 -16.54
CA GLY A 141 -0.17 -14.30 -17.65
C GLY A 141 0.53 -14.43 -19.00
N ARG A 142 1.48 -13.52 -19.30
CA ARG A 142 2.27 -13.55 -20.56
C ARG A 142 3.08 -14.85 -20.67
N TYR A 143 3.75 -15.27 -19.62
CA TYR A 143 4.51 -16.52 -19.59
C TYR A 143 3.63 -17.75 -19.88
N MET A 144 2.44 -17.80 -19.28
CA MET A 144 1.46 -18.86 -19.55
C MET A 144 1.01 -18.87 -21.02
N LEU A 145 0.85 -17.69 -21.63
CA LEU A 145 0.50 -17.57 -23.06
C LEU A 145 1.61 -18.04 -23.99
N GLU A 146 2.85 -17.69 -23.70
CA GLU A 146 4.02 -18.15 -24.46
C GLU A 146 4.16 -19.68 -24.41
N MET A 147 3.94 -20.29 -23.24
CA MET A 147 4.00 -21.75 -23.06
C MET A 147 2.82 -22.49 -23.70
N ARG A 148 1.71 -21.82 -24.00
CA ARG A 148 0.48 -22.46 -24.51
C ARG A 148 0.71 -23.35 -25.73
N HIS A 149 1.49 -22.89 -26.71
CA HIS A 149 1.76 -23.67 -27.92
C HIS A 149 2.56 -24.94 -27.61
N GLY A 150 3.57 -24.84 -26.75
CA GLY A 150 4.36 -25.99 -26.32
C GLY A 150 3.51 -27.00 -25.54
N LEU A 151 2.67 -26.54 -24.62
CA LEU A 151 1.77 -27.41 -23.87
C LEU A 151 0.72 -28.11 -24.75
N ASN A 152 0.08 -27.37 -25.68
CA ASN A 152 -0.88 -27.96 -26.60
C ASN A 152 -0.22 -29.01 -27.51
N ASN A 153 0.98 -28.77 -28.01
CA ASN A 153 1.72 -29.77 -28.80
C ASN A 153 2.06 -31.01 -27.98
N ALA A 154 2.51 -30.85 -26.73
CA ALA A 154 2.80 -31.97 -25.84
C ALA A 154 1.55 -32.76 -25.50
N LEU A 155 0.43 -32.11 -25.19
CA LEU A 155 -0.86 -32.75 -24.91
C LEU A 155 -1.39 -33.53 -26.13
N THR A 156 -1.30 -32.93 -27.32
CA THR A 156 -1.70 -33.60 -28.59
C THR A 156 -0.87 -34.84 -28.86
N SER A 157 0.45 -34.75 -28.63
CA SER A 157 1.36 -35.86 -28.76
C SER A 157 1.05 -36.97 -27.75
N LEU A 158 0.79 -36.62 -26.46
CA LEU A 158 0.42 -37.59 -25.43
C LEU A 158 -0.91 -38.29 -25.76
N LEU A 159 -1.90 -37.53 -26.21
CA LEU A 159 -3.21 -38.07 -26.61
C LEU A 159 -3.05 -39.03 -27.77
N GLY A 160 -2.38 -38.62 -28.86
CA GLY A 160 -2.17 -39.43 -30.04
C GLY A 160 -1.43 -40.74 -29.73
N ASN A 161 -0.35 -40.67 -28.94
CA ASN A 161 0.40 -41.87 -28.54
C ASN A 161 -0.43 -42.80 -27.63
N SER A 162 -1.21 -42.24 -26.70
CA SER A 162 -2.10 -43.03 -25.87
C SER A 162 -3.18 -43.77 -26.68
N ASP A 163 -3.78 -43.06 -27.65
CA ASP A 163 -4.76 -43.64 -28.56
C ASP A 163 -4.15 -44.77 -29.44
N LEU A 164 -2.95 -44.55 -30.01
CA LEU A 164 -2.24 -45.56 -30.77
C LEU A 164 -1.94 -46.82 -29.96
N LEU A 165 -1.43 -46.66 -28.73
CA LEU A 165 -1.16 -47.76 -27.82
C LEU A 165 -2.42 -48.52 -27.44
N LEU A 166 -3.56 -47.87 -27.28
CA LEU A 166 -4.83 -48.53 -26.96
C LEU A 166 -5.43 -49.30 -28.18
N LEU A 167 -5.07 -48.89 -29.39
CA LEU A 167 -5.50 -49.55 -30.63
C LEU A 167 -4.68 -50.82 -30.94
N GLU A 168 -3.50 -51.02 -30.37
CA GLU A 168 -2.69 -52.22 -30.58
C GLU A 168 -3.35 -53.46 -29.97
N PRO A 169 -3.76 -54.46 -30.80
CA PRO A 169 -4.44 -55.65 -30.29
C PRO A 169 -3.47 -56.58 -29.57
N GLY A 170 -3.77 -56.88 -28.31
CA GLY A 170 -3.11 -57.99 -27.58
C GLY A 170 -1.75 -57.67 -26.97
N SER A 171 -1.19 -56.49 -27.10
CA SER A 171 0.18 -56.14 -26.68
C SER A 171 0.31 -55.79 -25.18
N PHE A 172 -0.78 -55.46 -24.47
CA PHE A 172 -0.73 -54.99 -23.08
C PHE A 172 -1.56 -55.86 -22.12
N SER A 173 -1.06 -55.99 -20.88
CA SER A 173 -1.86 -56.53 -19.78
C SER A 173 -3.05 -55.63 -19.46
N ALA A 174 -4.12 -56.16 -18.86
CA ALA A 174 -5.27 -55.37 -18.45
C ALA A 174 -4.88 -54.17 -17.53
N GLN A 175 -3.88 -54.37 -16.67
CA GLN A 175 -3.35 -53.35 -15.80
C GLN A 175 -2.66 -52.23 -16.60
N ALA A 176 -1.82 -52.59 -17.56
CA ALA A 176 -1.11 -51.59 -18.41
C ALA A 176 -2.10 -50.82 -19.28
N ARG A 177 -3.12 -51.44 -19.84
CA ARG A 177 -4.20 -50.79 -20.57
C ARG A 177 -4.95 -49.81 -19.69
N GLY A 178 -5.31 -50.13 -18.46
CA GLY A 178 -5.95 -49.22 -17.50
C GLY A 178 -5.08 -48.03 -17.15
N GLN A 179 -3.76 -48.20 -17.09
CA GLN A 179 -2.82 -47.07 -16.88
C GLN A 179 -2.79 -46.11 -18.08
N ILE A 180 -2.76 -46.65 -19.31
CA ILE A 180 -2.78 -45.84 -20.54
C ILE A 180 -4.11 -45.04 -20.64
N GLU A 181 -5.23 -45.71 -20.34
CA GLU A 181 -6.54 -45.02 -20.30
C GLU A 181 -6.57 -43.90 -19.26
N THR A 182 -5.94 -44.10 -18.10
CA THR A 182 -5.82 -43.06 -17.07
C THR A 182 -5.00 -41.89 -17.57
N ILE A 183 -3.84 -42.14 -18.20
CA ILE A 183 -2.99 -41.10 -18.81
C ILE A 183 -3.78 -40.30 -19.84
N ARG A 184 -4.47 -41.00 -20.76
CA ARG A 184 -5.33 -40.39 -21.77
C ARG A 184 -6.39 -39.47 -21.16
N ASN A 185 -7.11 -39.96 -20.17
CA ASN A 185 -8.17 -39.17 -19.49
C ASN A 185 -7.62 -37.97 -18.77
N MET A 186 -6.45 -38.09 -18.12
CA MET A 186 -5.79 -36.93 -17.47
C MET A 186 -5.34 -35.90 -18.53
N THR A 187 -4.80 -36.35 -19.66
CA THR A 187 -4.38 -35.47 -20.75
C THR A 187 -5.57 -34.70 -21.33
N LEU A 188 -6.72 -35.33 -21.52
CA LEU A 188 -7.96 -34.68 -21.95
C LEU A 188 -8.39 -33.60 -20.96
N ARG A 189 -8.37 -33.88 -19.66
CA ARG A 189 -8.72 -32.91 -18.62
C ARG A 189 -7.81 -31.69 -18.63
N ILE A 190 -6.50 -31.88 -18.80
CA ILE A 190 -5.54 -30.80 -18.91
C ILE A 190 -5.81 -29.96 -20.19
N HIS A 191 -6.07 -30.64 -21.30
CA HIS A 191 -6.41 -29.99 -22.57
C HIS A 191 -7.68 -29.12 -22.47
N GLU A 192 -8.74 -29.63 -21.83
CA GLU A 192 -9.96 -28.81 -21.55
C GLU A 192 -9.67 -27.60 -20.70
N THR A 193 -8.84 -27.75 -19.67
CA THR A 193 -8.42 -26.63 -18.81
C THR A 193 -7.67 -25.56 -19.62
N MET A 194 -6.76 -25.97 -20.50
CA MET A 194 -6.04 -25.07 -21.38
C MET A 194 -6.96 -24.35 -22.38
N GLN A 195 -7.99 -25.03 -22.90
CA GLN A 195 -8.98 -24.42 -23.78
C GLN A 195 -9.81 -23.35 -23.06
N ARG A 196 -10.24 -23.61 -21.81
CA ARG A 196 -10.95 -22.63 -20.98
C ARG A 196 -10.08 -21.41 -20.71
N PHE A 197 -8.79 -21.61 -20.40
CA PHE A 197 -7.85 -20.52 -20.22
C PHE A 197 -7.72 -19.65 -21.48
N SER A 198 -7.65 -20.26 -22.66
CA SER A 198 -7.58 -19.54 -23.94
C SER A 198 -8.86 -18.78 -24.27
N SER A 199 -10.03 -19.25 -23.83
CA SER A 199 -11.30 -18.54 -24.01
C SER A 199 -11.37 -17.30 -23.10
N LEU A 200 -10.96 -17.46 -21.84
CA LEU A 200 -10.91 -16.36 -20.88
C LEU A 200 -9.97 -15.24 -21.35
N GLU A 201 -8.80 -15.59 -21.92
CA GLU A 201 -7.88 -14.62 -22.51
C GLU A 201 -8.52 -13.79 -23.62
N LYS A 202 -9.25 -14.44 -24.53
CA LYS A 202 -9.94 -13.75 -25.62
C LYS A 202 -11.00 -12.79 -25.09
N GLU A 203 -11.76 -13.19 -24.06
CA GLU A 203 -12.74 -12.35 -23.42
C GLU A 203 -12.10 -11.13 -22.76
N MET A 204 -11.00 -11.33 -22.01
CA MET A 204 -10.25 -10.24 -21.39
C MET A 204 -9.70 -9.24 -22.41
N ASN A 205 -9.16 -9.71 -23.54
CA ASN A 205 -8.67 -8.86 -24.61
C ASN A 205 -9.80 -8.04 -25.26
N VAL A 206 -10.98 -8.60 -25.43
CA VAL A 206 -12.15 -7.86 -25.94
C VAL A 206 -12.57 -6.77 -24.97
N VAL A 207 -12.63 -7.06 -23.68
CA VAL A 207 -12.96 -6.08 -22.62
C VAL A 207 -11.92 -4.96 -22.58
N ALA A 208 -10.64 -5.27 -22.66
CA ALA A 208 -9.56 -4.29 -22.66
C ALA A 208 -9.68 -3.33 -23.88
N LEU A 209 -9.91 -3.86 -25.07
CA LEU A 209 -10.11 -3.06 -26.30
C LEU A 209 -11.36 -2.19 -26.23
N GLN A 210 -12.43 -2.66 -25.58
CA GLN A 210 -13.63 -1.86 -25.36
C GLN A 210 -13.36 -0.70 -24.38
N ALA A 211 -12.67 -0.96 -23.28
CA ALA A 211 -12.30 0.06 -22.30
C ALA A 211 -11.42 1.17 -22.89
N GLU A 212 -10.46 0.80 -23.76
CA GLU A 212 -9.64 1.77 -24.51
C GLU A 212 -10.50 2.66 -25.44
N ARG A 213 -11.41 2.06 -26.21
CA ARG A 213 -12.32 2.80 -27.10
C ARG A 213 -13.24 3.77 -26.36
N ASP A 214 -13.73 3.37 -25.19
CA ASP A 214 -14.61 4.22 -24.39
C ASP A 214 -13.83 5.35 -23.71
N SER A 215 -12.58 5.10 -23.31
CA SER A 215 -11.65 6.12 -22.83
C SER A 215 -11.34 7.18 -23.92
N ASP A 216 -11.07 6.74 -25.14
CA ASP A 216 -10.78 7.64 -26.27
C ASP A 216 -12.01 8.47 -26.66
N LYS A 217 -13.21 7.87 -26.66
CA LYS A 217 -14.46 8.61 -26.89
C LYS A 217 -14.69 9.69 -25.83
N SER A 218 -14.41 9.35 -24.55
CA SER A 218 -14.55 10.30 -23.45
C SER A 218 -13.55 11.47 -23.58
N ARG A 219 -12.32 11.20 -24.00
CA ARG A 219 -11.32 12.23 -24.26
C ARG A 219 -11.71 13.15 -25.42
N LEU A 220 -12.20 12.58 -26.53
CA LEU A 220 -12.67 13.33 -27.69
C LEU A 220 -13.89 14.19 -27.35
N ALA A 221 -14.85 13.68 -26.58
CA ALA A 221 -16.01 14.44 -26.11
C ALA A 221 -15.62 15.61 -25.20
N ALA A 222 -14.64 15.40 -24.31
CA ALA A 222 -14.11 16.47 -23.44
C ALA A 222 -13.37 17.55 -24.24
N ALA A 223 -12.66 17.19 -25.32
CA ALA A 223 -11.96 18.14 -26.18
C ALA A 223 -12.90 18.91 -27.13
N ALA A 224 -14.07 18.37 -27.46
CA ALA A 224 -15.06 19.02 -28.34
C ALA A 224 -16.02 19.94 -27.57
N GLY A 225 -16.06 19.87 -26.22
CA GLY A 225 -16.91 20.69 -25.36
C GLY A 225 -16.19 21.87 -24.68
N ALA A 226 -14.90 22.08 -24.98
CA ALA A 226 -14.08 23.21 -24.51
C ALA A 226 -13.85 24.22 -25.63
#